data_f58dfcb747d299b4c73aa6c89163cfd5
#
_entry.id   f58dfcb747d299b4c73aa6c89163cfd5
#
_cell.length_a   1.000
_cell.length_b   1.000
_cell.length_c   1.000
_cell.angle_alpha   90.00
_cell.angle_beta   90.00
_cell.angle_gamma   90.00
#
_symmetry.space_group_name_H-M   'P 1'
#
loop_
_entity.id
_entity.type
_entity.pdbx_description
1 polymer ?
#
loop_
_entity_poly.entity_id
_entity_poly.type
_entity_poly.pdbx_seq_one_letter_code
_entity_poly.pdbx_strand_id
1 'polypeptide(L)'
;ACLYGILLYSRIFTPQQVVLQSESPVFARLMPVLFRAVFQAELRPDVRTVSRGGDQFMVSYTITDAAQIGRICEVYHIHPEKREIRLSNLVNNSLSAFLAGVFFGCGSVIDPNKEYHLEFNTPSALLCGDLQKVLGSIGVAGRSLVRKNMYVLYLKDSEHIEDTLTCMGAQQCTIELMNIKIRKDMRNKANRVRNCDEANINKVVSAAMRQM
;
A
#
# COMPACT_ATOMS: atom_id res chain seq x y z
N ALA A 1 -14.27 -0.34 9.05
CA ALA A 1 -12.80 -0.31 9.10
C ALA A 1 -12.18 0.09 7.75
N CYS A 2 -12.54 -0.52 6.61
CA CYS A 2 -11.95 -0.18 5.30
C CYS A 2 -12.16 1.30 4.95
N LEU A 3 -13.40 1.81 4.99
CA LEU A 3 -13.67 3.23 4.74
C LEU A 3 -12.96 4.16 5.74
N TYR A 4 -12.83 3.75 7.00
CA TYR A 4 -12.06 4.47 8.00
C TYR A 4 -10.59 4.63 7.58
N GLY A 5 -9.94 3.55 7.12
CA GLY A 5 -8.57 3.59 6.60
C GLY A 5 -8.42 4.53 5.41
N ILE A 6 -9.33 4.46 4.42
CA ILE A 6 -9.33 5.34 3.24
C ILE A 6 -9.45 6.82 3.66
N LEU A 7 -10.40 7.15 4.51
CA LEU A 7 -10.65 8.51 4.98
C LEU A 7 -9.49 9.04 5.80
N LEU A 8 -9.02 8.26 6.77
CA LEU A 8 -7.95 8.68 7.69
C LEU A 8 -6.64 9.00 6.95
N TYR A 9 -6.32 8.21 5.92
CA TYR A 9 -5.09 8.35 5.13
C TYR A 9 -5.28 9.12 3.82
N SER A 10 -6.46 9.69 3.58
CA SER A 10 -6.67 10.56 2.42
C SER A 10 -5.73 11.76 2.45
N ARG A 11 -5.25 12.16 1.28
CA ARG A 11 -4.30 13.28 1.15
C ARG A 11 -4.92 14.61 1.57
N ILE A 12 -6.19 14.83 1.21
CA ILE A 12 -6.93 16.05 1.53
C ILE A 12 -8.07 15.67 2.47
N PHE A 13 -7.95 16.08 3.72
CA PHE A 13 -8.97 15.95 4.75
C PHE A 13 -8.90 17.19 5.64
N THR A 14 -9.75 18.13 5.37
CA THR A 14 -9.85 19.42 6.08
C THR A 14 -11.31 19.65 6.54
N PRO A 15 -11.59 20.60 7.42
CA PRO A 15 -12.96 20.96 7.77
C PRO A 15 -13.82 21.44 6.58
N GLN A 16 -13.17 21.88 5.49
CA GLN A 16 -13.83 22.43 4.30
C GLN A 16 -13.92 21.43 3.16
N GLN A 17 -13.04 20.42 3.14
CA GLN A 17 -12.96 19.51 2.00
C GLN A 17 -12.33 18.17 2.38
N VAL A 18 -12.96 17.09 1.89
CA VAL A 18 -12.38 15.74 1.87
C VAL A 18 -12.31 15.26 0.43
N VAL A 19 -11.13 14.81 -0.01
CA VAL A 19 -10.92 14.30 -1.38
C VAL A 19 -10.30 12.92 -1.33
N LEU A 20 -10.98 11.96 -1.94
CA LEU A 20 -10.55 10.57 -2.08
C LEU A 20 -10.30 10.30 -3.56
N GLN A 21 -9.09 9.89 -3.92
CA GLN A 21 -8.70 9.70 -5.32
C GLN A 21 -7.97 8.38 -5.51
N SER A 22 -8.26 7.71 -6.62
CA SER A 22 -7.52 6.51 -7.03
C SER A 22 -7.62 6.28 -8.53
N GLU A 23 -6.61 5.65 -9.09
CA GLU A 23 -6.60 5.13 -10.47
C GLU A 23 -7.15 3.69 -10.55
N SER A 24 -7.43 3.07 -9.40
CA SER A 24 -7.92 1.70 -9.34
C SER A 24 -9.41 1.60 -9.73
N PRO A 25 -9.77 0.76 -10.73
CA PRO A 25 -11.17 0.46 -11.04
C PRO A 25 -11.92 -0.20 -9.88
N VAL A 26 -11.20 -0.93 -9.03
CA VAL A 26 -11.76 -1.57 -7.83
C VAL A 26 -12.19 -0.50 -6.83
N PHE A 27 -11.37 0.53 -6.63
CA PHE A 27 -11.70 1.66 -5.77
C PHE A 27 -12.99 2.35 -6.23
N ALA A 28 -13.13 2.63 -7.54
CA ALA A 28 -14.33 3.26 -8.10
C ALA A 28 -15.62 2.46 -7.83
N ARG A 29 -15.54 1.12 -7.87
CA ARG A 29 -16.68 0.23 -7.58
C ARG A 29 -16.94 0.07 -6.09
N LEU A 30 -15.89 0.11 -5.26
CA LEU A 30 -15.96 -0.12 -3.82
C LEU A 30 -16.54 1.09 -3.07
N MET A 31 -16.17 2.30 -3.45
CA MET A 31 -16.52 3.52 -2.71
C MET A 31 -18.03 3.74 -2.53
N PRO A 32 -18.90 3.60 -3.56
CA PRO A 32 -20.34 3.74 -3.38
C PRO A 32 -20.92 2.71 -2.41
N VAL A 33 -20.39 1.48 -2.41
CA VAL A 33 -20.82 0.41 -1.49
C VAL A 33 -20.45 0.76 -0.06
N LEU A 34 -19.21 1.21 0.17
CA LEU A 34 -18.72 1.59 1.51
C LEU A 34 -19.48 2.81 2.06
N PHE A 35 -19.71 3.83 1.25
CA PHE A 35 -20.50 5.00 1.67
C PHE A 35 -21.91 4.60 2.06
N ARG A 36 -22.59 3.80 1.24
CA ARG A 36 -23.94 3.32 1.53
C ARG A 36 -23.99 2.46 2.80
N ALA A 37 -23.01 1.59 3.00
CA ALA A 37 -22.97 0.70 4.15
C ALA A 37 -22.81 1.44 5.49
N VAL A 38 -22.11 2.59 5.49
CA VAL A 38 -21.82 3.34 6.73
C VAL A 38 -22.77 4.53 6.92
N PHE A 39 -23.03 5.28 5.86
CA PHE A 39 -23.75 6.55 5.91
C PHE A 39 -25.12 6.52 5.24
N GLN A 40 -25.51 5.35 4.68
CA GLN A 40 -26.76 5.18 3.94
C GLN A 40 -26.88 6.21 2.78
N ALA A 41 -27.84 7.13 2.86
CA ALA A 41 -28.05 8.19 1.86
C ALA A 41 -27.55 9.57 2.34
N GLU A 42 -26.95 9.65 3.53
CA GLU A 42 -26.52 10.91 4.15
C GLU A 42 -25.30 11.54 3.44
N LEU A 43 -24.45 10.72 2.82
CA LEU A 43 -23.25 11.18 2.09
C LEU A 43 -23.49 11.20 0.58
N ARG A 44 -23.25 12.36 -0.03
CA ARG A 44 -23.38 12.60 -1.48
C ARG A 44 -22.12 13.28 -2.01
N PRO A 45 -21.02 12.53 -2.21
CA PRO A 45 -19.80 13.11 -2.78
C PRO A 45 -20.02 13.53 -4.23
N ASP A 46 -19.37 14.61 -4.66
CA ASP A 46 -19.18 14.93 -6.07
C ASP A 46 -18.18 13.94 -6.67
N VAL A 47 -18.60 13.21 -7.70
CA VAL A 47 -17.78 12.17 -8.32
C VAL A 47 -17.31 12.64 -9.69
N ARG A 48 -16.01 12.69 -9.88
CA ARG A 48 -15.39 13.06 -11.15
C ARG A 48 -14.45 11.97 -11.62
N THR A 49 -14.52 11.68 -12.91
CA THR A 49 -13.60 10.77 -13.60
C THR A 49 -12.81 11.57 -14.62
N VAL A 50 -11.48 11.56 -14.50
CA VAL A 50 -10.59 12.27 -15.41
C VAL A 50 -9.74 11.24 -16.13
N SER A 51 -9.76 11.26 -17.48
CA SER A 51 -8.85 10.46 -18.31
C SER A 51 -7.45 11.07 -18.25
N ARG A 52 -6.43 10.22 -18.09
CA ARG A 52 -5.01 10.61 -18.09
C ARG A 52 -4.26 10.18 -19.35
N GLY A 53 -5.00 9.70 -20.36
CA GLY A 53 -4.45 9.17 -21.60
C GLY A 53 -4.39 7.63 -21.62
N GLY A 54 -4.70 7.03 -22.78
CA GLY A 54 -4.86 5.59 -22.92
C GLY A 54 -6.02 5.09 -22.06
N ASP A 55 -5.88 3.89 -21.49
CA ASP A 55 -6.88 3.27 -20.61
C ASP A 55 -6.76 3.73 -19.12
N GLN A 56 -5.94 4.75 -18.86
CA GLN A 56 -5.76 5.26 -17.50
C GLN A 56 -6.80 6.33 -17.16
N PHE A 57 -7.47 6.15 -16.03
CA PHE A 57 -8.41 7.14 -15.51
C PHE A 57 -8.20 7.32 -14.01
N MET A 58 -8.50 8.52 -13.52
CA MET A 58 -8.53 8.81 -12.09
C MET A 58 -9.97 9.08 -11.68
N VAL A 59 -10.45 8.39 -10.65
CA VAL A 59 -11.72 8.69 -10.01
C VAL A 59 -11.48 9.50 -8.75
N SER A 60 -12.24 10.57 -8.59
CA SER A 60 -12.20 11.46 -7.42
C SER A 60 -13.58 11.56 -6.79
N TYR A 61 -13.64 11.34 -5.48
CA TYR A 61 -14.82 11.58 -4.65
C TYR A 61 -14.53 12.79 -3.79
N THR A 62 -15.26 13.88 -3.99
CA THR A 62 -15.07 15.15 -3.28
C THR A 62 -16.29 15.46 -2.42
N ILE A 63 -16.05 15.75 -1.15
CA ILE A 63 -17.07 16.17 -0.19
C ILE A 63 -16.69 17.56 0.30
N THR A 64 -17.56 18.55 0.08
CA THR A 64 -17.35 19.96 0.46
C THR A 64 -18.45 20.47 1.41
N ASP A 65 -19.49 19.70 1.61
CA ASP A 65 -20.55 20.00 2.55
C ASP A 65 -20.07 19.81 3.99
N ALA A 66 -20.11 20.89 4.78
CA ALA A 66 -19.61 20.88 6.15
C ALA A 66 -20.39 19.92 7.06
N ALA A 67 -21.70 19.73 6.85
CA ALA A 67 -22.49 18.79 7.62
C ALA A 67 -22.10 17.34 7.34
N GLN A 68 -21.84 17.00 6.08
CA GLN A 68 -21.36 15.68 5.70
C GLN A 68 -19.95 15.40 6.26
N ILE A 69 -19.04 16.40 6.19
CA ILE A 69 -17.70 16.28 6.80
C ILE A 69 -17.81 16.12 8.31
N GLY A 70 -18.65 16.91 8.96
CA GLY A 70 -18.95 16.78 10.39
C GLY A 70 -19.46 15.38 10.76
N ARG A 71 -20.35 14.83 9.94
CA ARG A 71 -20.86 13.47 10.15
C ARG A 71 -19.76 12.40 10.03
N ILE A 72 -18.85 12.53 9.08
CA ILE A 72 -17.67 11.64 8.95
C ILE A 72 -16.79 11.74 10.20
N CYS A 73 -16.51 12.96 10.65
CA CYS A 73 -15.69 13.21 11.83
C CYS A 73 -16.34 12.61 13.10
N GLU A 74 -17.65 12.74 13.25
CA GLU A 74 -18.40 12.19 14.37
C GLU A 74 -18.38 10.65 14.39
N VAL A 75 -18.73 10.01 13.26
CA VAL A 75 -18.83 8.54 13.16
C VAL A 75 -17.49 7.86 13.43
N TYR A 76 -16.40 8.43 12.94
CA TYR A 76 -15.06 7.84 13.08
C TYR A 76 -14.20 8.53 14.13
N HIS A 77 -14.71 9.55 14.81
CA HIS A 77 -13.97 10.39 15.76
C HIS A 77 -12.65 10.94 15.15
N ILE A 78 -12.68 11.34 13.87
CA ILE A 78 -11.55 11.94 13.19
C ILE A 78 -11.53 13.45 13.46
N HIS A 79 -10.37 13.95 13.90
CA HIS A 79 -10.11 15.38 13.97
C HIS A 79 -9.31 15.80 12.73
N PRO A 80 -9.83 16.67 11.86
CA PRO A 80 -9.16 17.05 10.62
C PRO A 80 -7.73 17.58 10.79
N GLU A 81 -7.50 18.32 11.88
CA GLU A 81 -6.19 18.93 12.18
C GLU A 81 -5.22 17.95 12.86
N LYS A 82 -5.74 16.94 13.57
CA LYS A 82 -4.94 15.96 14.29
C LYS A 82 -5.47 14.55 14.04
N ARG A 83 -5.16 14.01 12.86
CA ARG A 83 -5.55 12.64 12.51
C ARG A 83 -4.63 11.63 13.19
N GLU A 84 -5.23 10.66 13.86
CA GLU A 84 -4.55 9.57 14.57
C GLU A 84 -5.37 8.28 14.44
N ILE A 85 -4.74 7.12 14.51
CA ILE A 85 -5.45 5.84 14.52
C ILE A 85 -6.13 5.65 15.87
N ARG A 86 -7.44 5.47 15.85
CA ARG A 86 -8.22 5.09 17.03
C ARG A 86 -8.55 3.62 16.97
N LEU A 87 -7.95 2.86 17.89
CA LEU A 87 -8.16 1.40 17.97
C LEU A 87 -9.61 1.02 18.26
N SER A 88 -10.38 1.91 18.89
CA SER A 88 -11.84 1.73 19.10
C SER A 88 -12.62 1.58 17.79
N ASN A 89 -12.09 2.10 16.67
CA ASN A 89 -12.68 1.94 15.33
C ASN A 89 -12.30 0.61 14.67
N LEU A 90 -11.41 -0.17 15.30
CA LEU A 90 -10.87 -1.45 14.80
C LEU A 90 -11.38 -2.60 15.67
N VAL A 91 -12.69 -2.81 15.68
CA VAL A 91 -13.33 -3.90 16.43
C VAL A 91 -13.46 -5.18 15.59
N ASN A 92 -13.59 -6.34 16.25
CA ASN A 92 -13.94 -7.61 15.62
C ASN A 92 -13.01 -8.05 14.47
N ASN A 93 -11.70 -8.10 14.68
CA ASN A 93 -10.71 -8.50 13.67
C ASN A 93 -10.73 -7.67 12.37
N SER A 94 -11.14 -6.41 12.45
CA SER A 94 -11.26 -5.54 11.27
C SER A 94 -9.93 -4.90 10.82
N LEU A 95 -8.80 -5.30 11.42
CA LEU A 95 -7.46 -4.81 11.06
C LEU A 95 -7.14 -5.04 9.58
N SER A 96 -7.47 -6.21 9.05
CA SER A 96 -7.32 -6.56 7.63
C SER A 96 -8.04 -5.55 6.73
N ALA A 97 -9.31 -5.30 6.98
CA ALA A 97 -10.09 -4.34 6.22
C ALA A 97 -9.58 -2.89 6.38
N PHE A 98 -9.10 -2.53 7.57
CA PHE A 98 -8.48 -1.23 7.81
C PHE A 98 -7.21 -1.05 6.97
N LEU A 99 -6.27 -2.01 7.03
CA LEU A 99 -5.03 -1.95 6.26
C LEU A 99 -5.28 -1.94 4.75
N ALA A 100 -6.25 -2.70 4.25
CA ALA A 100 -6.70 -2.61 2.86
C ALA A 100 -7.19 -1.20 2.52
N GLY A 101 -7.96 -0.57 3.41
CA GLY A 101 -8.41 0.81 3.27
C GLY A 101 -7.25 1.81 3.24
N VAL A 102 -6.28 1.67 4.14
CA VAL A 102 -5.06 2.49 4.16
C VAL A 102 -4.31 2.35 2.84
N PHE A 103 -4.17 1.12 2.34
CA PHE A 103 -3.51 0.87 1.05
C PHE A 103 -4.24 1.56 -0.12
N PHE A 104 -5.57 1.51 -0.17
CA PHE A 104 -6.34 2.26 -1.17
C PHE A 104 -6.17 3.78 -1.05
N GLY A 105 -5.98 4.29 0.16
CA GLY A 105 -5.84 5.73 0.43
C GLY A 105 -4.45 6.29 0.10
N CYS A 106 -3.39 5.52 0.36
CA CYS A 106 -2.02 6.04 0.28
C CYS A 106 -0.96 4.97 -0.06
N GLY A 107 -1.35 3.72 -0.33
CA GLY A 107 -0.44 2.62 -0.62
C GLY A 107 -0.07 2.54 -2.09
N SER A 108 1.12 2.02 -2.35
CA SER A 108 1.56 1.62 -3.70
C SER A 108 2.54 0.45 -3.61
N VAL A 109 2.59 -0.33 -4.67
CA VAL A 109 3.51 -1.46 -4.81
C VAL A 109 4.19 -1.40 -6.18
N ILE A 110 5.49 -1.65 -6.21
CA ILE A 110 6.25 -1.72 -7.46
C ILE A 110 6.15 -3.14 -8.03
N ASP A 111 6.23 -3.26 -9.37
CA ASP A 111 6.28 -4.55 -10.04
C ASP A 111 7.38 -5.43 -9.43
N PRO A 112 7.03 -6.58 -8.81
CA PRO A 112 7.96 -7.43 -8.11
C PRO A 112 9.01 -8.07 -9.05
N ASN A 113 8.81 -8.06 -10.37
CA ASN A 113 9.86 -8.45 -11.33
C ASN A 113 11.04 -7.47 -11.31
N LYS A 114 10.80 -6.19 -11.00
CA LYS A 114 11.84 -5.15 -10.90
C LYS A 114 12.47 -5.18 -9.51
N GLU A 115 11.70 -4.83 -8.49
CA GLU A 115 12.16 -4.83 -7.09
C GLU A 115 11.02 -5.15 -6.12
N TYR A 116 11.36 -5.62 -4.92
CA TYR A 116 10.41 -5.78 -3.83
C TYR A 116 10.30 -4.44 -3.10
N HIS A 117 9.19 -3.74 -3.33
CA HIS A 117 8.94 -2.45 -2.70
C HIS A 117 7.43 -2.18 -2.57
N LEU A 118 6.99 -2.03 -1.34
CA LEU A 118 5.65 -1.57 -0.99
C LEU A 118 5.80 -0.32 -0.14
N GLU A 119 5.07 0.74 -0.45
CA GLU A 119 5.12 1.98 0.32
C GLU A 119 3.73 2.55 0.61
N PHE A 120 3.65 3.28 1.72
CA PHE A 120 2.51 4.08 2.14
C PHE A 120 2.94 5.55 2.22
N ASN A 121 2.36 6.40 1.39
CA ASN A 121 2.62 7.84 1.36
C ASN A 121 1.67 8.55 2.31
N THR A 122 2.05 8.65 3.57
CA THR A 122 1.18 9.14 4.64
C THR A 122 1.15 10.68 4.71
N PRO A 123 0.00 11.27 5.08
CA PRO A 123 -0.15 12.72 5.08
C PRO A 123 0.53 13.41 6.29
N SER A 124 0.92 12.67 7.34
CA SER A 124 1.56 13.23 8.53
C SER A 124 2.51 12.26 9.20
N ALA A 125 3.47 12.80 10.00
CA ALA A 125 4.39 12.01 10.81
C ALA A 125 3.65 11.11 11.82
N LEU A 126 2.58 11.63 12.41
CA LEU A 126 1.78 10.91 13.40
C LEU A 126 1.15 9.66 12.78
N LEU A 127 0.46 9.81 11.65
CA LEU A 127 -0.14 8.69 10.92
C LEU A 127 0.90 7.69 10.40
N CYS A 128 2.08 8.17 9.99
CA CYS A 128 3.20 7.30 9.60
C CYS A 128 3.67 6.43 10.78
N GLY A 129 3.88 7.04 11.95
CA GLY A 129 4.29 6.34 13.17
C GLY A 129 3.23 5.38 13.69
N ASP A 130 1.95 5.76 13.62
CA ASP A 130 0.85 4.90 14.04
C ASP A 130 0.70 3.68 13.11
N LEU A 131 0.81 3.88 11.78
CA LEU A 131 0.80 2.76 10.83
C LEU A 131 1.99 1.82 11.04
N GLN A 132 3.17 2.38 11.33
CA GLN A 132 4.36 1.58 11.65
C GLN A 132 4.15 0.69 12.89
N LYS A 133 3.50 1.22 13.94
CA LYS A 133 3.14 0.43 15.13
C LYS A 133 2.11 -0.67 14.79
N VAL A 134 1.12 -0.34 13.97
CA VAL A 134 0.10 -1.31 13.53
C VAL A 134 0.74 -2.43 12.73
N LEU A 135 1.60 -2.14 11.77
CA LEU A 135 2.35 -3.17 11.04
C LEU A 135 3.28 -3.97 11.96
N GLY A 136 3.94 -3.31 12.91
CA GLY A 136 4.75 -3.97 13.93
C GLY A 136 3.97 -4.98 14.78
N SER A 137 2.69 -4.72 15.06
CA SER A 137 1.83 -5.64 15.83
C SER A 137 1.50 -6.95 15.10
N ILE A 138 1.69 -6.99 13.78
CA ILE A 138 1.58 -8.21 12.96
C ILE A 138 2.93 -8.77 12.51
N GLY A 139 4.03 -8.30 13.15
CA GLY A 139 5.38 -8.80 12.86
C GLY A 139 6.07 -8.13 11.68
N VAL A 140 5.47 -7.12 11.07
CA VAL A 140 6.02 -6.44 9.89
C VAL A 140 6.87 -5.24 10.27
N ALA A 141 8.17 -5.28 9.96
CA ALA A 141 9.12 -4.19 10.23
C ALA A 141 9.22 -3.23 9.03
N GLY A 142 8.50 -2.12 9.08
CA GLY A 142 8.58 -1.04 8.10
C GLY A 142 9.65 -0.01 8.45
N ARG A 143 10.21 0.64 7.43
CA ARG A 143 11.14 1.79 7.58
C ARG A 143 10.44 3.06 7.13
N SER A 144 10.69 4.18 7.80
CA SER A 144 10.12 5.47 7.45
C SER A 144 11.17 6.45 6.95
N LEU A 145 10.78 7.32 6.02
CA LEU A 145 11.58 8.44 5.53
C LEU A 145 10.68 9.62 5.16
N VAL A 146 11.25 10.79 5.00
CA VAL A 146 10.56 11.98 4.47
C VAL A 146 11.03 12.23 3.04
N ARG A 147 10.08 12.32 2.09
CA ARG A 147 10.33 12.58 0.68
C ARG A 147 9.33 13.62 0.15
N LYS A 148 9.82 14.75 -0.35
CA LYS A 148 8.98 15.84 -0.89
C LYS A 148 7.84 16.26 0.06
N ASN A 149 8.14 16.47 1.33
CA ASN A 149 7.20 16.81 2.41
C ASN A 149 6.11 15.74 2.69
N MET A 150 6.30 14.51 2.23
CA MET A 150 5.46 13.36 2.57
C MET A 150 6.22 12.40 3.47
N TYR A 151 5.52 11.84 4.43
CA TYR A 151 6.06 10.79 5.31
C TYR A 151 5.78 9.44 4.68
N VAL A 152 6.85 8.76 4.27
CA VAL A 152 6.74 7.49 3.55
C VAL A 152 7.13 6.35 4.47
N LEU A 153 6.22 5.42 4.71
CA LEU A 153 6.52 4.13 5.34
C LEU A 153 6.68 3.09 4.25
N TYR A 154 7.81 2.37 4.21
CA TYR A 154 8.08 1.43 3.13
C TYR A 154 8.62 0.09 3.63
N LEU A 155 8.39 -0.95 2.84
CA LEU A 155 8.86 -2.32 3.01
C LEU A 155 9.70 -2.69 1.78
N LYS A 156 10.86 -3.31 1.99
CA LYS A 156 11.74 -3.86 0.93
C LYS A 156 11.98 -5.35 1.08
N ASP A 157 11.68 -5.88 2.23
CA ASP A 157 11.76 -7.31 2.48
C ASP A 157 10.55 -8.01 1.87
N SER A 158 10.79 -9.06 1.05
CA SER A 158 9.71 -9.77 0.37
C SER A 158 8.75 -10.47 1.34
N GLU A 159 9.24 -10.98 2.47
CA GLU A 159 8.43 -11.68 3.46
C GLU A 159 7.49 -10.70 4.16
N HIS A 160 8.00 -9.52 4.56
CA HIS A 160 7.15 -8.47 5.12
C HIS A 160 6.10 -7.95 4.15
N ILE A 161 6.41 -7.90 2.83
CA ILE A 161 5.43 -7.54 1.80
C ILE A 161 4.38 -8.65 1.67
N GLU A 162 4.78 -9.92 1.61
CA GLU A 162 3.90 -11.09 1.57
C GLU A 162 2.94 -11.10 2.77
N ASP A 163 3.45 -10.89 3.98
CA ASP A 163 2.66 -10.82 5.22
C ASP A 163 1.65 -9.65 5.19
N THR A 164 2.09 -8.48 4.72
CA THR A 164 1.23 -7.28 4.60
C THR A 164 0.10 -7.53 3.60
N LEU A 165 0.41 -8.05 2.42
CA LEU A 165 -0.58 -8.38 1.39
C LEU A 165 -1.57 -9.45 1.88
N THR A 166 -1.08 -10.49 2.55
CA THR A 166 -1.91 -11.54 3.13
C THR A 166 -2.84 -10.97 4.19
N CYS A 167 -2.31 -10.14 5.09
CA CYS A 167 -3.11 -9.48 6.12
C CYS A 167 -4.21 -8.60 5.52
N MET A 168 -3.94 -7.90 4.42
CA MET A 168 -4.93 -7.08 3.69
C MET A 168 -5.97 -7.92 2.91
N GLY A 169 -5.83 -9.25 2.89
CA GLY A 169 -6.70 -10.15 2.12
C GLY A 169 -6.35 -10.26 0.63
N ALA A 170 -5.17 -9.78 0.21
CA ALA A 170 -4.69 -9.84 -1.17
C ALA A 170 -3.93 -11.15 -1.48
N GLN A 171 -4.49 -12.30 -1.07
CA GLN A 171 -3.84 -13.62 -1.15
C GLN A 171 -3.37 -13.99 -2.56
N GLN A 172 -4.15 -13.64 -3.58
CA GLN A 172 -3.76 -13.91 -4.97
C GLN A 172 -2.48 -13.16 -5.35
N CYS A 173 -2.37 -11.88 -4.97
CA CYS A 173 -1.16 -11.09 -5.18
C CYS A 173 0.02 -11.65 -4.40
N THR A 174 -0.20 -12.17 -3.19
CA THR A 174 0.83 -12.84 -2.39
C THR A 174 1.36 -14.09 -3.10
N ILE A 175 0.47 -14.93 -3.64
CA ILE A 175 0.85 -16.14 -4.40
C ILE A 175 1.65 -15.76 -5.66
N GLU A 176 1.25 -14.73 -6.37
CA GLU A 176 1.97 -14.22 -7.54
C GLU A 176 3.38 -13.73 -7.17
N LEU A 177 3.50 -12.99 -6.05
CA LEU A 177 4.78 -12.52 -5.53
C LEU A 177 5.71 -13.69 -5.18
N MET A 178 5.20 -14.70 -4.46
CA MET A 178 5.94 -15.93 -4.12
C MET A 178 6.43 -16.67 -5.39
N ASN A 179 5.59 -16.78 -6.41
CA ASN A 179 5.97 -17.42 -7.67
C ASN A 179 7.08 -16.64 -8.40
N ILE A 180 7.06 -15.30 -8.35
CA ILE A 180 8.12 -14.46 -8.90
C ILE A 180 9.42 -14.65 -8.11
N LYS A 181 9.34 -14.70 -6.78
CA LYS A 181 10.47 -14.95 -5.87
C LYS A 181 11.16 -16.27 -6.22
N ILE A 182 10.40 -17.37 -6.30
CA ILE A 182 10.92 -18.70 -6.67
C ILE A 182 11.65 -18.66 -8.03
N ARG A 183 11.03 -18.05 -9.05
CA ARG A 183 11.65 -17.92 -10.38
C ARG A 183 12.96 -17.13 -10.36
N LYS A 184 13.02 -16.04 -9.59
CA LYS A 184 14.25 -15.25 -9.41
C LYS A 184 15.34 -16.05 -8.72
N ASP A 185 15.01 -16.79 -7.67
CA ASP A 185 15.95 -17.61 -6.92
C ASP A 185 16.51 -18.76 -7.77
N MET A 186 15.66 -19.43 -8.54
CA MET A 186 16.11 -20.48 -9.48
C MET A 186 17.07 -19.91 -10.53
N ARG A 187 16.75 -18.76 -11.11
CA ARG A 187 17.63 -18.07 -12.10
C ARG A 187 18.96 -17.67 -11.47
N ASN A 188 18.94 -17.09 -10.27
CA ASN A 188 20.14 -16.70 -9.56
C ASN A 188 21.01 -17.89 -9.23
N LYS A 189 20.42 -19.02 -8.80
CA LYS A 189 21.14 -20.28 -8.54
C LYS A 189 21.79 -20.83 -9.81
N ALA A 190 21.07 -20.89 -10.92
CA ALA A 190 21.60 -21.32 -12.21
C ALA A 190 22.76 -20.43 -12.71
N ASN A 191 22.62 -19.11 -12.58
CA ASN A 191 23.70 -18.19 -12.94
C ASN A 191 24.93 -18.37 -12.06
N ARG A 192 24.78 -18.59 -10.74
CA ARG A 192 25.91 -18.86 -9.83
C ARG A 192 26.65 -20.13 -10.22
N VAL A 193 25.94 -21.22 -10.54
CA VAL A 193 26.54 -22.48 -11.00
C VAL A 193 27.32 -22.24 -12.26
N ARG A 194 26.72 -21.63 -13.28
CA ARG A 194 27.39 -21.35 -14.57
C ARG A 194 28.65 -20.50 -14.38
N ASN A 195 28.57 -19.41 -13.59
CA ASN A 195 29.73 -18.55 -13.34
C ASN A 195 30.83 -19.28 -12.59
N CYS A 196 30.51 -20.23 -11.69
CA CYS A 196 31.48 -21.07 -11.01
C CYS A 196 32.19 -22.02 -12.00
N ASP A 197 31.43 -22.65 -12.91
CA ASP A 197 31.97 -23.56 -13.91
C ASP A 197 32.89 -22.83 -14.89
N GLU A 198 32.49 -21.64 -15.40
CA GLU A 198 33.30 -20.78 -16.27
C GLU A 198 34.60 -20.37 -15.57
N ALA A 199 34.55 -19.97 -14.30
CA ALA A 199 35.73 -19.60 -13.54
C ALA A 199 36.69 -20.79 -13.32
N ASN A 200 36.18 -21.99 -13.11
CA ASN A 200 36.96 -23.21 -12.95
C ASN A 200 37.65 -23.59 -14.29
N ILE A 201 36.91 -23.58 -15.39
CA ILE A 201 37.48 -23.83 -16.74
C ILE A 201 38.60 -22.85 -17.03
N ASN A 202 38.40 -21.54 -16.80
CA ASN A 202 39.44 -20.52 -17.03
C ASN A 202 40.70 -20.76 -16.19
N LYS A 203 40.54 -21.22 -14.92
CA LYS A 203 41.68 -21.60 -14.07
C LYS A 203 42.44 -22.80 -14.64
N VAL A 204 41.76 -23.84 -15.10
CA VAL A 204 42.37 -25.04 -15.69
C VAL A 204 43.13 -24.70 -16.97
N VAL A 205 42.50 -23.92 -17.87
CA VAL A 205 43.16 -23.47 -19.12
C VAL A 205 44.38 -22.61 -18.81
N SER A 206 44.29 -21.67 -17.88
CA SER A 206 45.44 -20.83 -17.48
C SER A 206 46.56 -21.63 -16.83
N ALA A 207 46.25 -22.66 -16.07
CA ALA A 207 47.25 -23.57 -15.49
C ALA A 207 47.94 -24.41 -16.57
N ALA A 208 47.18 -24.95 -17.53
CA ALA A 208 47.73 -25.73 -18.65
C ALA A 208 48.67 -24.88 -19.52
N MET A 209 48.28 -23.63 -19.84
CA MET A 209 49.14 -22.71 -20.62
C MET A 209 50.45 -22.33 -19.92
N ARG A 210 50.52 -22.37 -18.59
CA ARG A 210 51.74 -22.09 -17.84
C ARG A 210 52.73 -23.27 -17.81
N GLN A 211 52.25 -24.48 -18.12
CA GLN A 211 53.04 -25.70 -18.11
C GLN A 211 53.60 -26.08 -19.50
N MET A 212 53.15 -25.39 -20.55
CA MET A 212 53.72 -25.43 -21.89
C MET A 212 54.82 -24.40 -22.06
#